data_3cc89c4416a4c083227e2b29739f2321
#
_entry.id   3cc89c4416a4c083227e2b29739f2321
#
_cell.length_a   1.000
_cell.length_b   1.000
_cell.length_c   1.000
_cell.angle_alpha   90.00
_cell.angle_beta   90.00
_cell.angle_gamma   90.00
#
_symmetry.space_group_name_H-M   'P 1'
#
loop_
_entity.id
_entity.type
_entity.pdbx_description
1 polymer ?
#
loop_
_entity_poly.entity_id
_entity_poly.type
_entity_poly.pdbx_seq_one_letter_code
_entity_poly.pdbx_strand_id
1 'polypeptide(L)'
;MTEQTHAATRTGTRRKFVKGAALAAVAGGATVAMPNVSRAQTVVLKMQGAWGATDIFNEMAMEYVDRVNKMAGGRLQIEYLVAGAVVAPFSVLDAVHEGVLDGGHHVTVYWYGKHKAASLFGTGPYFGWNAAQG
;
A
#
# COMPACT_ATOMS: atom_id res chain seq x y z
N MET A 1 69.21 7.21 53.32
CA MET A 1 69.16 6.02 52.36
C MET A 1 67.86 6.08 51.72
N THR A 2 67.86 6.61 50.50
CA THR A 2 66.68 6.92 49.70
C THR A 2 66.81 6.07 48.42
N GLU A 3 65.85 5.20 48.19
CA GLU A 3 65.83 4.38 47.00
C GLU A 3 64.61 4.88 46.13
N GLN A 4 64.96 5.45 44.99
CA GLN A 4 63.98 5.86 43.95
C GLN A 4 63.68 4.71 43.05
N THR A 5 62.40 4.32 42.97
CA THR A 5 61.94 3.32 42.04
C THR A 5 61.40 4.01 40.77
N HIS A 6 62.08 3.78 39.68
CA HIS A 6 61.71 4.25 38.33
C HIS A 6 60.42 3.61 37.85
N ALA A 7 59.45 4.42 37.51
CA ALA A 7 58.23 4.03 36.78
C ALA A 7 58.54 3.86 35.27
N ALA A 8 58.51 2.64 34.80
CA ALA A 8 58.66 2.33 33.36
C ALA A 8 57.41 2.70 32.58
N THR A 9 57.56 3.61 31.65
CA THR A 9 56.52 4.09 30.72
C THR A 9 56.19 3.00 29.66
N ARG A 10 55.02 2.37 29.77
CA ARG A 10 54.50 1.40 28.78
C ARG A 10 53.83 2.10 27.62
N THR A 11 54.57 2.61 26.67
CA THR A 11 54.03 3.32 25.46
C THR A 11 53.91 2.46 24.19
N GLY A 12 54.06 1.12 24.30
CA GLY A 12 54.16 0.25 23.11
C GLY A 12 52.90 -0.49 22.69
N THR A 13 51.88 -0.58 23.57
CA THR A 13 50.77 -1.55 23.34
C THR A 13 49.64 -1.06 22.46
N ARG A 14 49.36 0.24 22.48
CA ARG A 14 48.24 0.79 21.68
C ARG A 14 48.49 0.82 20.18
N ARG A 15 49.71 1.09 19.73
CA ARG A 15 50.08 1.08 18.28
C ARG A 15 50.07 -0.33 17.67
N LYS A 16 50.39 -1.36 18.44
CA LYS A 16 50.32 -2.75 17.93
C LYS A 16 48.90 -3.23 17.83
N PHE A 17 48.00 -2.81 18.72
CA PHE A 17 46.58 -3.15 18.66
C PHE A 17 45.89 -2.56 17.45
N VAL A 18 46.14 -1.30 17.13
CA VAL A 18 45.56 -0.61 15.95
C VAL A 18 46.05 -1.22 14.63
N LYS A 19 47.33 -1.62 14.54
CA LYS A 19 47.85 -2.30 13.35
C LYS A 19 47.32 -3.72 13.18
N GLY A 20 47.03 -4.45 14.27
CA GLY A 20 46.41 -5.76 14.21
C GLY A 20 44.94 -5.73 13.76
N ALA A 21 44.20 -4.72 14.21
CA ALA A 21 42.80 -4.52 13.83
C ALA A 21 42.63 -4.13 12.35
N ALA A 22 43.58 -3.37 11.79
CA ALA A 22 43.55 -2.98 10.38
C ALA A 22 43.85 -4.16 9.40
N LEU A 23 44.68 -5.10 9.83
CA LEU A 23 44.99 -6.31 9.02
C LEU A 23 43.86 -7.36 9.08
N ALA A 24 43.12 -7.43 10.18
CA ALA A 24 41.98 -8.34 10.30
C ALA A 24 40.78 -7.93 9.46
N ALA A 25 40.65 -6.62 9.18
CA ALA A 25 39.56 -6.08 8.35
C ALA A 25 39.70 -6.40 6.84
N VAL A 26 40.91 -6.74 6.37
CA VAL A 26 41.17 -7.04 4.95
C VAL A 26 41.08 -8.53 4.65
N ALA A 27 41.26 -9.42 5.66
CA ALA A 27 41.22 -10.87 5.48
C ALA A 27 39.84 -11.50 5.68
N GLY A 28 38.92 -10.82 6.35
CA GLY A 28 37.52 -11.19 6.39
C GLY A 28 36.77 -10.41 5.34
N GLY A 29 36.48 -11.01 4.20
CA GLY A 29 35.46 -10.52 3.29
C GLY A 29 34.13 -10.53 4.03
N ALA A 30 33.91 -9.51 4.88
CA ALA A 30 32.61 -9.22 5.42
C ALA A 30 31.75 -8.85 4.21
N THR A 31 31.08 -9.83 3.61
CA THR A 31 29.89 -9.58 2.84
C THR A 31 28.98 -8.81 3.78
N VAL A 32 28.94 -7.50 3.64
CA VAL A 32 27.89 -6.67 4.23
C VAL A 32 26.63 -7.27 3.66
N ALA A 33 25.97 -8.14 4.44
CA ALA A 33 24.66 -8.63 4.11
C ALA A 33 23.80 -7.37 3.96
N MET A 34 23.60 -6.95 2.71
CA MET A 34 22.65 -5.88 2.43
C MET A 34 21.35 -6.32 3.09
N PRO A 35 20.76 -5.51 3.98
CA PRO A 35 19.49 -5.87 4.55
C PRO A 35 18.58 -6.18 3.37
N ASN A 36 18.06 -7.41 3.32
CA ASN A 36 17.01 -7.75 2.38
C ASN A 36 15.93 -6.72 2.59
N VAL A 37 15.85 -5.76 1.67
CA VAL A 37 14.73 -4.85 1.63
C VAL A 37 13.54 -5.76 1.40
N SER A 38 12.82 -6.08 2.48
CA SER A 38 11.58 -6.83 2.42
C SER A 38 10.70 -6.06 1.44
N ARG A 39 10.61 -6.57 0.22
CA ARG A 39 9.69 -6.02 -0.76
C ARG A 39 8.32 -6.27 -0.15
N ALA A 40 7.67 -5.20 0.29
CA ALA A 40 6.31 -5.28 0.78
C ALA A 40 5.51 -6.03 -0.28
N GLN A 41 4.84 -7.11 0.12
CA GLN A 41 3.99 -7.88 -0.77
C GLN A 41 2.95 -6.94 -1.37
N THR A 42 2.79 -6.96 -2.68
CA THR A 42 1.76 -6.16 -3.36
C THR A 42 0.40 -6.59 -2.84
N VAL A 43 -0.37 -5.65 -2.32
CA VAL A 43 -1.76 -5.88 -1.94
C VAL A 43 -2.60 -5.79 -3.21
N VAL A 44 -3.34 -6.84 -3.54
CA VAL A 44 -4.29 -6.85 -4.67
C VAL A 44 -5.70 -6.76 -4.11
N LEU A 45 -6.47 -5.75 -4.56
CA LEU A 45 -7.87 -5.55 -4.18
C LEU A 45 -8.75 -5.79 -5.39
N LYS A 46 -9.75 -6.67 -5.26
CA LYS A 46 -10.77 -6.93 -6.27
C LYS A 46 -11.96 -6.00 -6.07
N MET A 47 -12.22 -5.18 -7.06
CA MET A 47 -13.30 -4.19 -7.05
C MET A 47 -14.22 -4.38 -8.23
N GLN A 48 -15.53 -4.48 -8.03
CA GLN A 48 -16.50 -4.62 -9.11
C GLN A 48 -17.38 -3.39 -9.23
N GLY A 49 -17.56 -2.92 -10.46
CA GLY A 49 -18.51 -1.88 -10.84
C GLY A 49 -19.93 -2.43 -11.03
N ALA A 50 -20.90 -1.52 -10.98
CA ALA A 50 -22.31 -1.81 -11.26
C ALA A 50 -22.74 -1.46 -12.69
N TRP A 51 -21.81 -1.00 -13.53
CA TRP A 51 -22.07 -0.55 -14.90
C TRP A 51 -21.41 -1.46 -15.94
N GLY A 52 -22.00 -1.48 -17.13
CA GLY A 52 -21.47 -2.24 -18.26
C GLY A 52 -20.16 -1.66 -18.80
N ALA A 53 -19.45 -2.44 -19.58
CA ALA A 53 -18.11 -2.08 -20.08
C ALA A 53 -18.07 -0.79 -20.93
N THR A 54 -19.14 -0.44 -21.58
CA THR A 54 -19.27 0.75 -22.46
C THR A 54 -19.92 1.95 -21.78
N ASP A 55 -20.22 1.83 -20.49
CA ASP A 55 -20.84 2.89 -19.71
C ASP A 55 -19.81 3.93 -19.29
N ILE A 56 -20.17 5.21 -19.32
CA ILE A 56 -19.28 6.32 -18.95
C ILE A 56 -18.80 6.18 -17.50
N PHE A 57 -19.62 5.70 -16.58
CA PHE A 57 -19.22 5.50 -15.20
C PHE A 57 -18.18 4.39 -15.05
N ASN A 58 -18.24 3.36 -15.93
CA ASN A 58 -17.21 2.34 -15.98
C ASN A 58 -15.88 2.91 -16.49
N GLU A 59 -15.91 3.75 -17.52
CA GLU A 59 -14.74 4.41 -18.08
C GLU A 59 -14.06 5.31 -17.04
N MET A 60 -14.84 6.13 -16.34
CA MET A 60 -14.34 6.99 -15.24
C MET A 60 -13.73 6.18 -14.09
N ALA A 61 -14.33 5.04 -13.74
CA ALA A 61 -13.80 4.16 -12.70
C ALA A 61 -12.47 3.52 -13.12
N MET A 62 -12.34 3.12 -14.37
CA MET A 62 -11.09 2.56 -14.90
C MET A 62 -9.97 3.61 -14.90
N GLU A 63 -10.28 4.86 -15.27
CA GLU A 63 -9.31 5.97 -15.18
C GLU A 63 -8.85 6.21 -13.73
N TYR A 64 -9.77 6.21 -12.78
CA TYR A 64 -9.45 6.30 -11.36
C TYR A 64 -8.51 5.17 -10.91
N VAL A 65 -8.86 3.93 -11.24
CA VAL A 65 -8.07 2.74 -10.87
C VAL A 65 -6.66 2.80 -11.47
N ASP A 66 -6.54 3.19 -12.74
CA ASP A 66 -5.25 3.35 -13.41
C ASP A 66 -4.36 4.39 -12.69
N ARG A 67 -4.94 5.52 -12.32
CA ARG A 67 -4.23 6.56 -11.55
C ARG A 67 -3.77 6.05 -10.18
N VAL A 68 -4.65 5.36 -9.44
CA VAL A 68 -4.31 4.80 -8.12
C VAL A 68 -3.20 3.76 -8.23
N ASN A 69 -3.30 2.83 -9.19
CA ASN A 69 -2.30 1.79 -9.40
C ASN A 69 -0.93 2.39 -9.77
N LYS A 70 -0.89 3.44 -10.60
CA LYS A 70 0.34 4.17 -10.92
C LYS A 70 0.95 4.85 -9.70
N MET A 71 0.13 5.54 -8.89
CA MET A 71 0.59 6.21 -7.67
C MET A 71 1.08 5.23 -6.60
N ALA A 72 0.50 4.05 -6.54
CA ALA A 72 0.85 3.03 -5.56
C ALA A 72 2.26 2.44 -5.76
N GLY A 73 2.85 2.59 -6.96
CA GLY A 73 4.22 2.13 -7.23
C GLY A 73 4.44 0.64 -6.98
N GLY A 74 3.44 -0.19 -7.27
CA GLY A 74 3.48 -1.64 -7.11
C GLY A 74 3.19 -2.15 -5.69
N ARG A 75 2.91 -1.28 -4.72
CA ARG A 75 2.53 -1.67 -3.35
C ARG A 75 1.05 -2.05 -3.22
N LEU A 76 0.21 -1.47 -4.06
CA LEU A 76 -1.22 -1.73 -4.16
C LEU A 76 -1.57 -1.90 -5.65
N GLN A 77 -2.45 -2.84 -5.92
CA GLN A 77 -3.06 -3.03 -7.23
C GLN A 77 -4.57 -3.22 -7.05
N ILE A 78 -5.36 -2.40 -7.69
CA ILE A 78 -6.80 -2.58 -7.79
C ILE A 78 -7.08 -3.33 -9.11
N GLU A 79 -7.70 -4.49 -9.00
CA GLU A 79 -8.27 -5.24 -10.12
C GLU A 79 -9.74 -4.84 -10.25
N TYR A 80 -10.05 -4.04 -11.28
CA TYR A 80 -11.41 -3.56 -11.50
C TYR A 80 -12.16 -4.47 -12.48
N LEU A 81 -13.35 -4.89 -12.07
CA LEU A 81 -14.21 -5.81 -12.79
C LEU A 81 -15.52 -5.09 -13.19
N VAL A 82 -15.99 -5.36 -14.39
CA VAL A 82 -17.27 -4.82 -14.90
C VAL A 82 -18.47 -5.48 -14.22
N ALA A 83 -19.64 -4.87 -14.36
CA ALA A 83 -20.89 -5.39 -13.84
C ALA A 83 -21.12 -6.85 -14.26
N GLY A 84 -21.49 -7.69 -13.30
CA GLY A 84 -21.80 -9.10 -13.54
C GLY A 84 -20.60 -10.03 -13.66
N ALA A 85 -19.37 -9.54 -13.49
CA ALA A 85 -18.18 -10.39 -13.58
C ALA A 85 -18.07 -11.38 -12.42
N VAL A 86 -18.48 -11.00 -11.22
CA VAL A 86 -18.51 -11.87 -10.01
C VAL A 86 -19.94 -12.01 -9.51
N VAL A 87 -20.64 -10.90 -9.31
CA VAL A 87 -22.01 -10.87 -8.80
C VAL A 87 -22.87 -9.90 -9.60
N ALA A 88 -24.20 -10.03 -9.50
CA ALA A 88 -25.13 -9.07 -10.10
C ALA A 88 -24.91 -7.66 -9.51
N PRO A 89 -25.15 -6.58 -10.27
CA PRO A 89 -24.89 -5.20 -9.85
C PRO A 89 -25.49 -4.82 -8.50
N PHE A 90 -26.71 -5.26 -8.21
CA PHE A 90 -27.41 -4.98 -6.95
C PHE A 90 -26.92 -5.82 -5.76
N SER A 91 -26.11 -6.86 -6.01
CA SER A 91 -25.56 -7.76 -4.99
C SER A 91 -24.11 -7.40 -4.61
N VAL A 92 -23.53 -6.36 -5.21
CA VAL A 92 -22.13 -5.97 -4.95
C VAL A 92 -21.91 -5.63 -3.47
N LEU A 93 -22.86 -4.93 -2.82
CA LEU A 93 -22.76 -4.62 -1.40
C LEU A 93 -22.62 -5.87 -0.53
N ASP A 94 -23.45 -6.90 -0.80
CA ASP A 94 -23.43 -8.15 -0.06
C ASP A 94 -22.12 -8.90 -0.28
N ALA A 95 -21.64 -8.94 -1.52
CA ALA A 95 -20.38 -9.57 -1.86
C ALA A 95 -19.17 -8.90 -1.18
N VAL A 96 -19.20 -7.56 -1.02
CA VAL A 96 -18.18 -6.85 -0.25
C VAL A 96 -18.31 -7.14 1.25
N HIS A 97 -19.53 -7.17 1.78
CA HIS A 97 -19.78 -7.48 3.19
C HIS A 97 -19.34 -8.91 3.55
N GLU A 98 -19.54 -9.85 2.65
CA GLU A 98 -19.15 -11.26 2.80
C GLU A 98 -17.67 -11.53 2.49
N GLY A 99 -16.93 -10.53 2.02
CA GLY A 99 -15.51 -10.66 1.69
C GLY A 99 -15.21 -11.38 0.37
N VAL A 100 -16.21 -11.52 -0.51
CA VAL A 100 -16.04 -12.05 -1.87
C VAL A 100 -15.35 -11.04 -2.77
N LEU A 101 -15.63 -9.75 -2.54
CA LEU A 101 -15.00 -8.59 -3.16
C LEU A 101 -14.41 -7.69 -2.07
N ASP A 102 -13.32 -7.01 -2.40
CA ASP A 102 -12.68 -6.04 -1.50
C ASP A 102 -13.32 -4.64 -1.61
N GLY A 103 -14.04 -4.37 -2.71
CA GLY A 103 -14.69 -3.09 -2.93
C GLY A 103 -15.73 -3.12 -4.04
N GLY A 104 -16.57 -2.09 -4.05
CA GLY A 104 -17.61 -1.91 -5.08
C GLY A 104 -17.70 -0.47 -5.55
N HIS A 105 -17.92 -0.27 -6.84
CA HIS A 105 -18.21 1.03 -7.44
C HIS A 105 -19.66 1.04 -7.94
N HIS A 106 -20.54 1.66 -7.16
CA HIS A 106 -21.98 1.71 -7.40
C HIS A 106 -22.62 2.91 -6.68
N VAL A 107 -23.91 3.10 -6.88
CA VAL A 107 -24.69 4.17 -6.21
C VAL A 107 -25.46 3.63 -5.03
N THR A 108 -25.57 4.43 -3.98
CA THR A 108 -26.24 4.05 -2.72
C THR A 108 -27.72 3.77 -2.87
N VAL A 109 -28.37 4.33 -3.91
CA VAL A 109 -29.78 4.08 -4.22
C VAL A 109 -30.09 2.59 -4.47
N TYR A 110 -29.11 1.78 -4.88
CA TYR A 110 -29.29 0.33 -5.07
C TYR A 110 -29.60 -0.40 -3.77
N TRP A 111 -29.36 0.22 -2.62
CA TRP A 111 -29.63 -0.33 -1.29
C TRP A 111 -30.97 0.09 -0.71
N TYR A 112 -31.81 0.79 -1.47
CA TYR A 112 -33.12 1.25 -0.99
C TYR A 112 -33.94 0.13 -0.36
N GLY A 113 -33.92 -1.08 -0.93
CA GLY A 113 -34.60 -2.26 -0.41
C GLY A 113 -34.07 -2.72 0.96
N LYS A 114 -32.82 -2.42 1.28
CA LYS A 114 -32.19 -2.76 2.57
C LYS A 114 -32.33 -1.62 3.57
N HIS A 115 -32.13 -0.40 3.13
CA HIS A 115 -32.18 0.78 3.98
C HIS A 115 -32.72 1.97 3.19
N LYS A 116 -33.93 2.41 3.53
CA LYS A 116 -34.63 3.49 2.79
C LYS A 116 -33.86 4.80 2.73
N ALA A 117 -33.07 5.14 3.79
CA ALA A 117 -32.27 6.34 3.81
C ALA A 117 -31.14 6.32 2.77
N ALA A 118 -30.75 5.16 2.23
CA ALA A 118 -29.70 5.06 1.21
C ALA A 118 -30.04 5.84 -0.06
N SER A 119 -31.33 5.94 -0.42
CA SER A 119 -31.79 6.72 -1.57
C SER A 119 -31.58 8.24 -1.41
N LEU A 120 -31.53 8.75 -0.19
CA LEU A 120 -31.32 10.18 0.07
C LEU A 120 -29.89 10.64 -0.27
N PHE A 121 -28.95 9.71 -0.28
CA PHE A 121 -27.54 9.99 -0.60
C PHE A 121 -27.16 9.58 -2.03
N GLY A 122 -28.03 8.86 -2.74
CA GLY A 122 -27.80 8.45 -4.13
C GLY A 122 -28.28 9.46 -5.17
N THR A 123 -29.27 10.24 -4.82
CA THR A 123 -29.88 11.30 -5.64
C THR A 123 -30.16 12.49 -4.75
N GLY A 124 -29.13 13.23 -4.40
CA GLY A 124 -29.27 14.39 -3.51
C GLY A 124 -30.18 15.47 -4.09
N PRO A 125 -30.78 16.34 -3.27
CA PRO A 125 -31.48 17.52 -3.74
C PRO A 125 -30.44 18.50 -4.30
N TYR A 126 -30.30 18.52 -5.61
CA TYR A 126 -29.33 19.36 -6.33
C TYR A 126 -29.79 20.82 -6.47
N PHE A 127 -30.49 21.38 -5.55
CA PHE A 127 -30.97 22.77 -5.43
C PHE A 127 -30.50 23.73 -6.54
N GLY A 128 -31.01 23.54 -7.76
CA GLY A 128 -30.68 24.38 -8.90
C GLY A 128 -29.44 23.95 -9.69
N TRP A 129 -28.74 22.90 -9.29
CA TRP A 129 -27.63 22.31 -10.07
C TRP A 129 -28.20 21.41 -11.17
N ASN A 130 -27.53 21.38 -12.31
CA ASN A 130 -27.81 20.39 -13.36
C ASN A 130 -26.97 19.13 -13.13
N ALA A 131 -27.26 18.08 -13.89
CA ALA A 131 -26.58 16.78 -13.76
C ALA A 131 -25.06 16.83 -13.97
N ALA A 132 -24.53 17.87 -14.60
CA ALA A 132 -23.09 18.06 -14.80
C ALA A 132 -22.40 18.82 -13.65
N GLN A 133 -23.16 19.35 -12.73
CA GLN A 133 -22.68 20.15 -11.60
C GLN A 133 -22.78 19.40 -10.26
N GLY A 134 -23.44 18.25 -10.25
CA GLY A 134 -23.73 17.42 -9.08
C GLY A 134 -22.72 16.31 -8.78
#